data_132d3d5122af3f077ce03a4b2a81c188
#
_entry.id   132d3d5122af3f077ce03a4b2a81c188
#
_cell.length_a   1.000
_cell.length_b   1.000
_cell.length_c   1.000
_cell.angle_alpha   90.00
_cell.angle_beta   90.00
_cell.angle_gamma   90.00
#
_symmetry.space_group_name_H-M   'P 1'
#
loop_
_entity.id
_entity.type
_entity.pdbx_description
1 polymer ?
#
loop_
_entity_poly.entity_id
_entity_poly.type
_entity_poly.pdbx_seq_one_letter_code
_entity_poly.pdbx_strand_id
1 'polypeptide(L)'
;MRHLLVASALFLSLAVQAQPPAVKVDDPWVRATVAPQKATGAFMQLTSAKPAKVVAASSPVAAVVEIHEMKMDGGVMKMRAVDALALPAGQAVALKPGSYHVMLMGLKAPIKAGETVPLTLTVEGEDKQRSMVEIQAQAR
;
A
#
# COMPACT_ATOMS: atom_id res chain seq x y z
N MET A 1 -21.67 -64.35 17.62
CA MET A 1 -21.31 -63.40 16.59
C MET A 1 -21.22 -62.00 17.23
N ARG A 2 -20.02 -61.55 17.45
CA ARG A 2 -19.77 -60.22 18.09
C ARG A 2 -19.38 -59.24 17.02
N HIS A 3 -20.26 -58.30 16.71
CA HIS A 3 -19.98 -57.23 15.75
C HIS A 3 -19.20 -56.12 16.47
N LEU A 4 -17.92 -55.95 16.09
CA LEU A 4 -17.11 -54.81 16.49
C LEU A 4 -17.48 -53.65 15.53
N LEU A 5 -18.11 -52.61 16.05
CA LEU A 5 -18.27 -51.34 15.38
C LEU A 5 -17.00 -50.50 15.61
N VAL A 6 -16.18 -50.34 14.56
CA VAL A 6 -15.06 -49.43 14.57
C VAL A 6 -15.61 -48.06 14.18
N ALA A 7 -15.70 -47.17 15.16
CA ALA A 7 -16.03 -45.75 14.92
C ALA A 7 -14.75 -45.02 14.46
N SER A 8 -14.66 -44.74 13.16
CA SER A 8 -13.62 -43.85 12.60
C SER A 8 -13.96 -42.40 12.93
N ALA A 9 -13.26 -41.82 13.88
CA ALA A 9 -13.35 -40.39 14.16
C ALA A 9 -12.56 -39.62 13.08
N LEU A 10 -13.27 -38.96 12.19
CA LEU A 10 -12.69 -38.01 11.24
C LEU A 10 -12.29 -36.73 12.01
N PHE A 11 -11.01 -36.55 12.26
CA PHE A 11 -10.49 -35.25 12.72
C PHE A 11 -10.47 -34.27 11.54
N LEU A 12 -11.46 -33.37 11.46
CA LEU A 12 -11.42 -32.23 10.59
C LEU A 12 -10.38 -31.23 11.17
N SER A 13 -9.20 -31.24 10.60
CA SER A 13 -8.21 -30.19 10.89
C SER A 13 -8.71 -28.88 10.26
N LEU A 14 -9.26 -28.00 11.07
CA LEU A 14 -9.53 -26.61 10.68
C LEU A 14 -8.18 -25.93 10.46
N ALA A 15 -7.79 -25.78 9.20
CA ALA A 15 -6.67 -24.94 8.85
C ALA A 15 -7.03 -23.48 9.20
N VAL A 16 -6.44 -22.96 10.26
CA VAL A 16 -6.53 -21.53 10.59
C VAL A 16 -5.73 -20.79 9.54
N GLN A 17 -6.42 -20.21 8.57
CA GLN A 17 -5.77 -19.32 7.60
C GLN A 17 -5.44 -18.01 8.29
N ALA A 18 -4.15 -17.65 8.26
CA ALA A 18 -3.72 -16.32 8.71
C ALA A 18 -4.38 -15.25 7.84
N GLN A 19 -5.08 -14.30 8.48
CA GLN A 19 -5.69 -13.18 7.78
C GLN A 19 -4.62 -12.14 7.43
N PRO A 20 -4.70 -11.51 6.24
CA PRO A 20 -3.80 -10.42 5.90
C PRO A 20 -3.95 -9.26 6.89
N PRO A 21 -2.88 -8.48 7.13
CA PRO A 21 -2.96 -7.31 7.99
C PRO A 21 -4.04 -6.34 7.51
N ALA A 22 -4.92 -5.90 8.41
CA ALA A 22 -5.86 -4.85 8.12
C ALA A 22 -5.12 -3.51 8.08
N VAL A 23 -5.16 -2.80 6.95
CA VAL A 23 -4.53 -1.49 6.77
C VAL A 23 -5.62 -0.45 6.60
N LYS A 24 -5.64 0.53 7.51
CA LYS A 24 -6.51 1.69 7.43
C LYS A 24 -5.82 2.78 6.60
N VAL A 25 -6.54 3.36 5.67
CA VAL A 25 -6.09 4.47 4.83
C VAL A 25 -6.90 5.71 5.16
N ASP A 26 -6.24 6.77 5.60
CA ASP A 26 -6.87 8.03 5.95
C ASP A 26 -6.44 9.13 4.98
N ASP A 27 -7.42 9.93 4.54
CA ASP A 27 -7.26 11.10 3.68
C ASP A 27 -6.33 10.89 2.47
N PRO A 28 -6.58 9.91 1.61
CA PRO A 28 -5.77 9.70 0.42
C PRO A 28 -6.02 10.79 -0.62
N TRP A 29 -4.95 11.41 -1.11
CA TRP A 29 -5.06 12.42 -2.14
C TRP A 29 -3.85 12.42 -3.09
N VAL A 30 -4.05 12.92 -4.28
CA VAL A 30 -3.03 13.05 -5.34
C VAL A 30 -2.92 14.52 -5.71
N ARG A 31 -1.72 15.01 -5.90
CA ARG A 31 -1.53 16.37 -6.40
C ARG A 31 -1.93 16.46 -7.86
N ALA A 32 -2.88 17.36 -8.16
CA ALA A 32 -3.31 17.64 -9.52
C ALA A 32 -2.15 18.13 -10.39
N THR A 33 -2.21 17.89 -11.68
CA THR A 33 -1.15 18.22 -12.63
C THR A 33 -1.69 19.06 -13.78
N VAL A 34 -0.77 19.75 -14.45
CA VAL A 34 -1.02 20.45 -15.72
C VAL A 34 -0.09 19.90 -16.79
N ALA A 35 -0.51 19.98 -18.05
CA ALA A 35 0.36 19.62 -19.17
C ALA A 35 1.56 20.59 -19.24
N PRO A 36 2.77 20.13 -19.54
CA PRO A 36 3.21 18.79 -19.92
C PRO A 36 3.72 17.92 -18.75
N GLN A 37 3.32 18.20 -17.56
CA GLN A 37 3.76 17.47 -16.36
C GLN A 37 3.43 15.98 -16.44
N LYS A 38 4.43 15.12 -16.23
CA LYS A 38 4.31 13.65 -16.37
C LYS A 38 4.50 12.88 -15.08
N ALA A 39 4.67 13.57 -13.96
CA ALA A 39 4.84 12.94 -12.65
C ALA A 39 4.11 13.73 -11.57
N THR A 40 3.64 13.02 -10.55
CA THR A 40 3.02 13.61 -9.37
C THR A 40 3.13 12.70 -8.16
N GLY A 41 2.83 13.23 -6.98
CA GLY A 41 2.83 12.49 -5.72
C GLY A 41 1.44 12.21 -5.21
N ALA A 42 1.30 11.06 -4.54
CA ALA A 42 0.12 10.71 -3.76
C ALA A 42 0.49 10.61 -2.27
N PHE A 43 -0.41 11.01 -1.41
CA PHE A 43 -0.21 11.21 0.02
C PHE A 43 -1.40 10.64 0.78
N MET A 44 -1.12 10.12 1.98
CA MET A 44 -2.13 9.49 2.84
C MET A 44 -1.53 9.16 4.20
N GLN A 45 -2.37 8.77 5.14
CA GLN A 45 -1.91 8.10 6.35
C GLN A 45 -2.28 6.61 6.28
N LEU A 46 -1.33 5.76 6.67
CA LEU A 46 -1.50 4.32 6.73
C LEU A 46 -1.32 3.83 8.15
N THR A 47 -2.25 3.02 8.62
CA THR A 47 -2.16 2.37 9.93
C THR A 47 -2.46 0.89 9.75
N SER A 48 -1.50 0.04 10.11
CA SER A 48 -1.66 -1.41 10.08
C SER A 48 -2.00 -1.95 11.46
N ALA A 49 -2.97 -2.85 11.56
CA ALA A 49 -3.32 -3.51 12.83
C ALA A 49 -2.21 -4.45 13.32
N LYS A 50 -1.45 -5.04 12.40
CA LYS A 50 -0.31 -5.92 12.66
C LYS A 50 0.94 -5.37 11.98
N PRO A 51 2.16 -5.74 12.42
CA PRO A 51 3.37 -5.32 11.73
C PRO A 51 3.33 -5.74 10.26
N ALA A 52 3.60 -4.82 9.36
CA ALA A 52 3.58 -5.04 7.92
C ALA A 52 4.52 -4.07 7.22
N LYS A 53 4.62 -4.18 5.92
CA LYS A 53 5.33 -3.21 5.07
C LYS A 53 4.65 -3.09 3.71
N VAL A 54 4.66 -1.89 3.15
CA VAL A 54 4.25 -1.65 1.77
C VAL A 54 5.45 -1.96 0.88
N VAL A 55 5.28 -2.89 -0.07
CA VAL A 55 6.38 -3.37 -0.92
C VAL A 55 6.22 -3.01 -2.39
N ALA A 56 5.04 -2.56 -2.80
CA ALA A 56 4.78 -2.12 -4.17
C ALA A 56 3.57 -1.21 -4.22
N ALA A 57 3.48 -0.43 -5.29
CA ALA A 57 2.34 0.41 -5.60
C ALA A 57 2.07 0.38 -7.10
N SER A 58 0.82 0.57 -7.50
CA SER A 58 0.40 0.65 -8.90
C SER A 58 -0.80 1.56 -9.06
N SER A 59 -0.98 2.05 -10.28
CA SER A 59 -2.15 2.83 -10.69
C SER A 59 -2.36 2.72 -12.19
N PRO A 60 -3.60 2.66 -12.68
CA PRO A 60 -3.87 2.63 -14.12
C PRO A 60 -3.54 3.97 -14.82
N VAL A 61 -3.37 5.07 -14.07
CA VAL A 61 -3.11 6.41 -14.63
C VAL A 61 -1.65 6.70 -14.90
N ALA A 62 -0.73 5.84 -14.44
CA ALA A 62 0.71 6.02 -14.56
C ALA A 62 1.42 4.76 -15.04
N ALA A 63 2.50 4.92 -15.79
CA ALA A 63 3.29 3.79 -16.27
C ALA A 63 4.10 3.13 -15.16
N VAL A 64 4.63 3.93 -14.22
CA VAL A 64 5.44 3.46 -13.09
C VAL A 64 4.95 4.15 -11.82
N VAL A 65 4.78 3.36 -10.76
CA VAL A 65 4.43 3.86 -9.43
C VAL A 65 5.40 3.28 -8.42
N GLU A 66 6.02 4.13 -7.62
CA GLU A 66 7.03 3.75 -6.65
C GLU A 66 6.79 4.44 -5.32
N ILE A 67 7.33 3.86 -4.25
CA ILE A 67 7.40 4.53 -2.96
C ILE A 67 8.71 5.28 -2.90
N HIS A 68 8.65 6.57 -2.62
CA HIS A 68 9.82 7.43 -2.50
C HIS A 68 9.94 8.01 -1.09
N GLU A 69 11.16 8.34 -0.69
CA GLU A 69 11.43 9.15 0.48
C GLU A 69 12.18 10.42 0.09
N MET A 70 11.93 11.47 0.85
CA MET A 70 12.76 12.67 0.82
C MET A 70 13.80 12.57 1.93
N LYS A 71 15.06 12.71 1.59
CA LYS A 71 16.16 12.62 2.54
C LYS A 71 17.12 13.80 2.37
N MET A 72 17.52 14.39 3.48
CA MET A 72 18.57 15.41 3.50
C MET A 72 19.93 14.76 3.28
N ASP A 73 20.66 15.23 2.28
CA ASP A 73 21.99 14.75 1.95
C ASP A 73 22.87 15.95 1.61
N GLY A 74 23.88 16.24 2.45
CA GLY A 74 24.79 17.37 2.25
C GLY A 74 24.11 18.72 2.20
N GLY A 75 23.02 18.94 2.95
CA GLY A 75 22.23 20.19 2.96
C GLY A 75 21.23 20.30 1.81
N VAL A 76 21.09 19.27 0.98
CA VAL A 76 20.15 19.21 -0.14
C VAL A 76 19.14 18.10 0.09
N MET A 77 17.84 18.42 -0.13
CA MET A 77 16.78 17.40 -0.13
C MET A 77 16.85 16.59 -1.41
N LYS A 78 17.04 15.28 -1.26
CA LYS A 78 17.04 14.32 -2.37
C LYS A 78 15.87 13.35 -2.25
N MET A 79 15.27 13.05 -3.37
CA MET A 79 14.20 12.04 -3.50
C MET A 79 14.80 10.74 -4.01
N ARG A 80 14.43 9.62 -3.41
CA ARG A 80 14.86 8.30 -3.89
C ARG A 80 13.76 7.26 -3.68
N ALA A 81 13.73 6.26 -4.55
CA ALA A 81 12.89 5.10 -4.38
C ALA A 81 13.36 4.25 -3.19
N VAL A 82 12.40 3.70 -2.46
CA VAL A 82 12.66 2.72 -1.40
C VAL A 82 11.94 1.41 -1.70
N ASP A 83 12.56 0.29 -1.33
CA ASP A 83 12.01 -1.04 -1.61
C ASP A 83 10.80 -1.38 -0.73
N ALA A 84 10.71 -0.78 0.44
CA ALA A 84 9.61 -1.02 1.37
C ALA A 84 9.41 0.16 2.31
N LEU A 85 8.16 0.34 2.73
CA LEU A 85 7.76 1.27 3.79
C LEU A 85 7.23 0.48 4.97
N ALA A 86 7.91 0.54 6.11
CA ALA A 86 7.49 -0.16 7.32
C ALA A 86 6.20 0.44 7.89
N LEU A 87 5.28 -0.45 8.28
CA LEU A 87 4.05 -0.13 8.98
C LEU A 87 4.04 -0.83 10.34
N PRO A 88 4.62 -0.23 11.40
CA PRO A 88 4.56 -0.79 12.73
C PRO A 88 3.11 -0.93 13.22
N ALA A 89 2.80 -1.99 13.95
CA ALA A 89 1.45 -2.26 14.42
C ALA A 89 0.85 -1.08 15.20
N GLY A 90 -0.35 -0.67 14.83
CA GLY A 90 -1.11 0.37 15.52
C GLY A 90 -0.55 1.79 15.40
N GLN A 91 0.51 1.99 14.63
CA GLN A 91 1.15 3.29 14.45
C GLN A 91 0.78 3.91 13.09
N ALA A 92 0.27 5.13 13.09
CA ALA A 92 0.02 5.87 11.87
C ALA A 92 1.34 6.27 11.20
N VAL A 93 1.49 5.92 9.92
CA VAL A 93 2.62 6.33 9.07
C VAL A 93 2.10 7.32 8.05
N ALA A 94 2.62 8.55 8.12
CA ALA A 94 2.20 9.63 7.24
C ALA A 94 3.04 9.67 5.97
N LEU A 95 2.37 9.58 4.82
CA LEU A 95 2.93 9.94 3.52
C LEU A 95 2.46 11.36 3.22
N LYS A 96 3.39 12.30 3.24
CA LYS A 96 3.10 13.74 3.09
C LYS A 96 4.19 14.44 2.30
N PRO A 97 3.91 15.62 1.71
CA PRO A 97 4.93 16.40 1.03
C PRO A 97 6.16 16.64 1.91
N GLY A 98 7.35 16.42 1.34
CA GLY A 98 8.63 16.53 2.06
C GLY A 98 9.02 15.29 2.87
N SER A 99 8.26 14.21 2.81
CA SER A 99 8.48 12.96 3.52
C SER A 99 8.33 11.77 2.56
N TYR A 100 7.95 10.60 3.07
CA TYR A 100 7.54 9.49 2.21
C TYR A 100 6.33 9.88 1.36
N HIS A 101 6.28 9.37 0.15
CA HIS A 101 5.13 9.52 -0.75
C HIS A 101 5.09 8.40 -1.78
N VAL A 102 3.92 8.25 -2.39
CA VAL A 102 3.77 7.41 -3.58
C VAL A 102 4.00 8.28 -4.80
N MET A 103 4.99 7.94 -5.61
CA MET A 103 5.34 8.69 -6.82
C MET A 103 4.73 8.02 -8.04
N LEU A 104 3.89 8.76 -8.76
CA LEU A 104 3.32 8.35 -10.03
C LEU A 104 4.12 8.98 -11.17
N MET A 105 4.68 8.16 -12.05
CA MET A 105 5.54 8.57 -13.16
C MET A 105 5.01 8.05 -14.49
N GLY A 106 5.28 8.78 -15.55
CA GLY A 106 4.74 8.45 -16.86
C GLY A 106 3.21 8.55 -16.90
N LEU A 107 2.68 9.68 -16.42
CA LEU A 107 1.24 9.94 -16.43
C LEU A 107 0.71 9.89 -17.86
N LYS A 108 -0.38 9.16 -18.07
CA LYS A 108 -1.02 9.00 -19.38
C LYS A 108 -1.78 10.25 -19.81
N ALA A 109 -2.27 11.04 -18.85
CA ALA A 109 -2.97 12.28 -19.06
C ALA A 109 -2.80 13.19 -17.83
N PRO A 110 -3.02 14.51 -17.95
CA PRO A 110 -3.09 15.40 -16.80
C PRO A 110 -4.17 14.95 -15.81
N ILE A 111 -3.88 15.07 -14.53
CA ILE A 111 -4.83 14.77 -13.44
C ILE A 111 -5.43 16.09 -12.97
N LYS A 112 -6.74 16.25 -13.15
CA LYS A 112 -7.45 17.45 -12.78
C LYS A 112 -7.91 17.40 -11.34
N ALA A 113 -7.91 18.54 -10.65
CA ALA A 113 -8.49 18.66 -9.32
C ALA A 113 -9.96 18.19 -9.31
N GLY A 114 -10.31 17.41 -8.30
CA GLY A 114 -11.64 16.79 -8.18
C GLY A 114 -11.75 15.39 -8.81
N GLU A 115 -10.81 14.98 -9.65
CA GLU A 115 -10.79 13.61 -10.17
C GLU A 115 -10.46 12.61 -9.07
N THR A 116 -10.98 11.39 -9.24
CA THR A 116 -10.63 10.24 -8.40
C THR A 116 -9.56 9.42 -9.08
N VAL A 117 -8.46 9.16 -8.39
CA VAL A 117 -7.31 8.40 -8.90
C VAL A 117 -7.23 7.07 -8.16
N PRO A 118 -7.42 5.93 -8.87
CA PRO A 118 -7.27 4.62 -8.26
C PRO A 118 -5.79 4.32 -7.98
N LEU A 119 -5.49 3.86 -6.79
CA LEU A 119 -4.17 3.39 -6.37
C LEU A 119 -4.31 2.01 -5.76
N THR A 120 -3.32 1.15 -5.97
CA THR A 120 -3.21 -0.14 -5.31
C THR A 120 -1.87 -0.23 -4.60
N LEU A 121 -1.90 -0.50 -3.29
CA LEU A 121 -0.70 -0.79 -2.51
C LEU A 121 -0.62 -2.30 -2.27
N THR A 122 0.56 -2.87 -2.45
CA THR A 122 0.84 -4.25 -2.05
C THR A 122 1.48 -4.24 -0.68
N VAL A 123 0.84 -4.91 0.27
CA VAL A 123 1.27 -4.98 1.67
C VAL A 123 1.73 -6.39 1.97
N GLU A 124 2.90 -6.53 2.59
CA GLU A 124 3.46 -7.79 3.02
C GLU A 124 3.44 -7.86 4.56
N GLY A 125 2.84 -8.92 5.10
CA GLY A 125 2.83 -9.19 6.53
C GLY A 125 4.09 -9.89 7.02
N GLU A 126 4.18 -10.15 8.32
CA GLU A 126 5.31 -10.86 8.94
C GLU A 126 5.48 -12.29 8.43
N ASP A 127 4.38 -12.93 8.01
CA ASP A 127 4.35 -14.27 7.40
C ASP A 127 4.79 -14.30 5.94
N LYS A 128 5.26 -13.17 5.39
CA LYS A 128 5.63 -12.99 3.97
C LYS A 128 4.46 -13.05 3.00
N GLN A 129 3.23 -13.17 3.48
CA GLN A 129 2.05 -13.13 2.63
C GLN A 129 1.72 -11.71 2.20
N ARG A 130 1.36 -11.56 0.94
CA ARG A 130 1.02 -10.27 0.34
C ARG A 130 -0.48 -10.12 0.16
N SER A 131 -0.95 -8.92 0.40
CA SER A 131 -2.33 -8.51 0.14
C SER A 131 -2.35 -7.17 -0.56
N MET A 132 -3.44 -6.86 -1.24
CA MET A 132 -3.62 -5.60 -1.95
C MET A 132 -4.59 -4.71 -1.20
N VAL A 133 -4.25 -3.43 -1.10
CA VAL A 133 -5.10 -2.37 -0.55
C VAL A 133 -5.47 -1.45 -1.70
N GLU A 134 -6.74 -1.41 -2.06
CA GLU A 134 -7.26 -0.54 -3.10
C GLU A 134 -7.70 0.79 -2.51
N ILE A 135 -7.31 1.88 -3.15
CA ILE A 135 -7.49 3.25 -2.65
C ILE A 135 -8.08 4.10 -3.76
N GLN A 136 -9.05 4.94 -3.42
CA GLN A 136 -9.59 5.97 -4.28
C GLN A 136 -9.13 7.32 -3.75
N ALA A 137 -8.08 7.88 -4.35
CA ALA A 137 -7.50 9.14 -3.93
C ALA A 137 -8.13 10.32 -4.66
N GLN A 138 -8.38 11.41 -3.93
CA GLN A 138 -8.91 12.64 -4.52
C GLN A 138 -7.78 13.52 -5.03
N ALA A 139 -7.88 14.01 -6.25
CA ALA A 139 -6.93 14.98 -6.81
C ALA A 139 -7.21 16.39 -6.23
N ARG A 140 -6.14 17.07 -5.80
CA ARG A 140 -6.19 18.42 -5.22
C ARG A 140 -5.14 19.33 -5.84
#